data_9fba1e82e42e6ad6e6a1d5592e4d2aae
#
_entry.id   9fba1e82e42e6ad6e6a1d5592e4d2aae
#
_cell.length_a   1.000
_cell.length_b   1.000
_cell.length_c   1.000
_cell.angle_alpha   90.00
_cell.angle_beta   90.00
_cell.angle_gamma   90.00
#
_symmetry.space_group_name_H-M   'P 1'
#
loop_
_entity.id
_entity.type
_entity.pdbx_description
1 polymer ?
#
loop_
_entity_poly.entity_id
_entity_poly.type
_entity_poly.pdbx_seq_one_letter_code
_entity_poly.pdbx_strand_id
1 'polypeptide(L)'
;MTLALLEPLLFLAAALTASAGLLILQLGLKRVFAVAPRLKRGQSDPAPDTSLTVVIPAFNEAHNIEACVGSVLASSPPCRDWSVLVVDDDSTDATVENAIAAGSSAPHFRLIQAGPRPVNERWVGKNWACS
;
A
#
# COMPACT_ATOMS: atom_id res chain seq x y z
N MET A 1 39.92 39.58 17.69
CA MET A 1 39.45 39.65 16.29
C MET A 1 39.20 38.27 15.67
N THR A 2 39.60 37.17 16.32
CA THR A 2 39.46 35.79 15.81
C THR A 2 38.13 35.12 16.16
N LEU A 3 37.50 35.46 17.30
CA LEU A 3 36.24 34.81 17.73
C LEU A 3 35.04 35.28 16.85
N ALA A 4 35.01 36.51 16.42
CA ALA A 4 33.92 37.08 15.60
C ALA A 4 33.79 36.46 14.20
N LEU A 5 34.83 35.81 13.69
CA LEU A 5 34.81 35.12 12.40
C LEU A 5 34.51 33.64 12.52
N LEU A 6 34.60 33.06 13.72
CA LEU A 6 34.41 31.63 13.95
C LEU A 6 32.93 31.23 13.78
N GLU A 7 32.01 32.01 14.33
CA GLU A 7 30.57 31.72 14.24
C GLU A 7 30.05 31.68 12.80
N PRO A 8 30.32 32.74 11.95
CA PRO A 8 29.84 32.69 10.56
C PRO A 8 30.48 31.54 9.75
N LEU A 9 31.73 31.16 10.09
CA LEU A 9 32.40 30.05 9.42
C LEU A 9 31.77 28.70 9.77
N LEU A 10 31.37 28.51 11.03
CA LEU A 10 30.65 27.31 11.47
C LEU A 10 29.26 27.21 10.83
N PHE A 11 28.53 28.34 10.75
CA PHE A 11 27.24 28.37 10.06
C PHE A 11 27.38 28.03 8.58
N LEU A 12 28.39 28.57 7.91
CA LEU A 12 28.67 28.28 6.51
C LEU A 12 29.02 26.80 6.31
N ALA A 13 29.87 26.24 7.15
CA ALA A 13 30.23 24.82 7.10
C ALA A 13 28.99 23.93 7.31
N ALA A 14 28.14 24.25 8.29
CA ALA A 14 26.90 23.50 8.54
C ALA A 14 25.94 23.60 7.35
N ALA A 15 25.79 24.77 6.75
CA ALA A 15 24.95 24.97 5.57
C ALA A 15 25.45 24.17 4.35
N LEU A 16 26.77 24.15 4.13
CA LEU A 16 27.37 23.39 3.03
C LEU A 16 27.20 21.88 3.22
N THR A 17 27.40 21.37 4.44
CA THR A 17 27.20 19.94 4.74
C THR A 17 25.75 19.51 4.59
N ALA A 18 24.79 20.31 5.08
CA ALA A 18 23.37 20.07 4.90
C ALA A 18 22.95 20.08 3.43
N SER A 19 23.47 21.02 2.65
CA SER A 19 23.19 21.13 1.21
C SER A 19 23.76 19.94 0.43
N ALA A 20 24.96 19.49 0.77
CA ALA A 20 25.58 18.31 0.18
C ALA A 20 24.77 17.04 0.49
N GLY A 21 24.33 16.89 1.73
CA GLY A 21 23.47 15.77 2.16
C GLY A 21 22.15 15.71 1.39
N LEU A 22 21.50 16.89 1.24
CA LEU A 22 20.25 16.99 0.47
C LEU A 22 20.46 16.65 -1.02
N LEU A 23 21.57 17.09 -1.61
CA LEU A 23 21.91 16.78 -3.00
C LEU A 23 22.14 15.26 -3.20
N ILE A 24 22.86 14.62 -2.29
CA ILE A 24 23.08 13.18 -2.32
C ILE A 24 21.76 12.41 -2.23
N LEU A 25 20.86 12.83 -1.33
CA LEU A 25 19.52 12.26 -1.19
C LEU A 25 18.71 12.41 -2.48
N GLN A 26 18.70 13.61 -3.07
CA GLN A 26 17.98 13.85 -4.32
C GLN A 26 18.51 13.02 -5.48
N LEU A 27 19.84 12.87 -5.60
CA LEU A 27 20.45 12.04 -6.64
C LEU A 27 20.13 10.54 -6.40
N GLY A 28 20.12 10.10 -5.16
CA GLY A 28 19.70 8.76 -4.77
C GLY A 28 18.25 8.47 -5.17
N LEU A 29 17.32 9.36 -4.81
CA LEU A 29 15.91 9.24 -5.18
C LEU A 29 15.71 9.23 -6.70
N LYS A 30 16.37 10.11 -7.44
CA LYS A 30 16.31 10.12 -8.92
C LYS A 30 16.75 8.79 -9.52
N ARG A 31 17.81 8.17 -8.98
CA ARG A 31 18.26 6.83 -9.43
C ARG A 31 17.23 5.76 -9.14
N VAL A 32 16.65 5.75 -7.94
CA VAL A 32 15.59 4.78 -7.58
C VAL A 32 14.40 4.90 -8.53
N PHE A 33 13.91 6.12 -8.77
CA PHE A 33 12.79 6.34 -9.69
C PHE A 33 13.13 6.05 -11.16
N ALA A 34 14.39 6.21 -11.57
CA ALA A 34 14.80 5.90 -12.92
C ALA A 34 14.89 4.39 -13.19
N VAL A 35 15.23 3.60 -12.15
CA VAL A 35 15.34 2.13 -12.23
C VAL A 35 14.03 1.43 -11.88
N ALA A 36 13.13 2.11 -11.17
CA ALA A 36 11.84 1.54 -10.80
C ALA A 36 11.05 1.08 -12.04
N PRO A 37 10.57 -0.16 -12.07
CA PRO A 37 9.81 -0.66 -13.20
C PRO A 37 8.53 0.18 -13.35
N ARG A 38 8.34 0.75 -14.53
CA ARG A 38 7.11 1.47 -14.86
C ARG A 38 6.05 0.48 -15.28
N LEU A 39 4.92 0.51 -14.63
CA LEU A 39 3.76 -0.23 -15.08
C LEU A 39 3.35 0.30 -16.47
N LYS A 40 3.44 -0.55 -17.46
CA LYS A 40 2.90 -0.26 -18.80
C LYS A 40 1.43 -0.71 -18.78
N ARG A 41 0.56 0.12 -19.36
CA ARG A 41 -0.82 -0.29 -19.59
C ARG A 41 -0.78 -1.54 -20.48
N GLY A 42 -1.25 -2.67 -19.98
CA GLY A 42 -1.33 -3.90 -20.76
C GLY A 42 -2.20 -3.67 -21.99
N GLN A 43 -1.72 -4.07 -23.15
CA GLN A 43 -2.47 -4.01 -24.41
C GLN A 43 -3.00 -5.40 -24.81
N SER A 44 -2.71 -6.42 -24.02
CA SER A 44 -3.21 -7.78 -24.26
C SER A 44 -4.50 -7.99 -23.51
N ASP A 45 -5.52 -8.46 -24.19
CA ASP A 45 -6.69 -9.02 -23.54
C ASP A 45 -6.24 -10.16 -22.62
N PRO A 46 -6.82 -10.26 -21.40
CA PRO A 46 -6.51 -11.37 -20.52
C PRO A 46 -6.85 -12.69 -21.24
N ALA A 47 -6.03 -13.72 -20.98
CA ALA A 47 -6.30 -15.04 -21.53
C ALA A 47 -7.74 -15.48 -21.16
N PRO A 48 -8.49 -16.10 -22.08
CA PRO A 48 -9.91 -16.40 -21.89
C PRO A 48 -10.22 -17.23 -20.64
N ASP A 49 -9.26 -18.01 -20.15
CA ASP A 49 -9.38 -18.85 -18.95
C ASP A 49 -8.68 -18.26 -17.72
N THR A 50 -8.38 -16.96 -17.72
CA THR A 50 -7.74 -16.30 -16.56
C THR A 50 -8.79 -15.97 -15.51
N SER A 51 -8.59 -16.47 -14.29
CA SER A 51 -9.30 -16.00 -13.09
C SER A 51 -8.40 -15.11 -12.25
N LEU A 52 -8.99 -14.10 -11.59
CA LEU A 52 -8.25 -13.16 -10.76
C LEU A 52 -9.03 -12.86 -9.48
N THR A 53 -8.35 -13.01 -8.33
CA THR A 53 -8.90 -12.56 -7.05
C THR A 53 -8.07 -11.40 -6.51
N VAL A 54 -8.71 -10.28 -6.24
CA VAL A 54 -8.12 -9.15 -5.53
C VAL A 54 -8.29 -9.38 -4.05
N VAL A 55 -7.20 -9.65 -3.33
CA VAL A 55 -7.22 -9.85 -1.87
C VAL A 55 -6.90 -8.52 -1.18
N ILE A 56 -7.79 -8.09 -0.29
CA ILE A 56 -7.65 -6.86 0.49
C ILE A 56 -7.56 -7.23 1.97
N PRO A 57 -6.35 -7.32 2.55
CA PRO A 57 -6.18 -7.53 3.98
C PRO A 57 -6.56 -6.27 4.75
N ALA A 58 -7.38 -6.40 5.78
CA ALA A 58 -7.88 -5.30 6.59
C ALA A 58 -7.66 -5.57 8.08
N PHE A 59 -7.25 -4.52 8.82
CA PHE A 59 -7.16 -4.51 10.28
C PHE A 59 -7.35 -3.08 10.78
N ASN A 60 -8.49 -2.80 11.43
CA ASN A 60 -8.84 -1.48 11.95
C ASN A 60 -8.73 -0.35 10.89
N GLU A 61 -9.32 -0.58 9.72
CA GLU A 61 -9.31 0.32 8.56
C GLU A 61 -10.68 0.98 8.31
N ALA A 62 -11.51 1.17 9.35
CA ALA A 62 -12.87 1.70 9.22
C ALA A 62 -12.98 3.00 8.41
N HIS A 63 -11.93 3.83 8.44
CA HIS A 63 -11.89 5.11 7.70
C HIS A 63 -11.61 4.95 6.21
N ASN A 64 -11.01 3.85 5.79
CA ASN A 64 -10.49 3.70 4.42
C ASN A 64 -11.16 2.55 3.65
N ILE A 65 -11.66 1.53 4.35
CA ILE A 65 -12.09 0.26 3.74
C ILE A 65 -13.24 0.45 2.76
N GLU A 66 -14.20 1.31 3.06
CA GLU A 66 -15.35 1.60 2.20
C GLU A 66 -14.89 2.18 0.85
N ALA A 67 -14.04 3.22 0.89
CA ALA A 67 -13.49 3.84 -0.30
C ALA A 67 -12.59 2.86 -1.10
N CYS A 68 -11.81 2.03 -0.40
CA CYS A 68 -10.95 1.03 -1.02
C CYS A 68 -11.77 -0.01 -1.78
N VAL A 69 -12.71 -0.68 -1.12
CA VAL A 69 -13.59 -1.69 -1.72
C VAL A 69 -14.41 -1.10 -2.85
N GLY A 70 -15.03 0.06 -2.62
CA GLY A 70 -15.82 0.75 -3.63
C GLY A 70 -15.03 1.11 -4.89
N SER A 71 -13.79 1.59 -4.74
CA SER A 71 -12.93 1.92 -5.87
C SER A 71 -12.50 0.70 -6.68
N VAL A 72 -12.22 -0.42 -6.03
CA VAL A 72 -11.89 -1.68 -6.70
C VAL A 72 -13.09 -2.21 -7.47
N LEU A 73 -14.27 -2.22 -6.85
CA LEU A 73 -15.52 -2.69 -7.48
C LEU A 73 -15.98 -1.81 -8.65
N ALA A 74 -15.71 -0.50 -8.59
CA ALA A 74 -16.02 0.45 -9.65
C ALA A 74 -15.00 0.40 -10.81
N SER A 75 -13.88 -0.30 -10.67
CA SER A 75 -12.87 -0.43 -11.70
C SER A 75 -13.37 -1.31 -12.86
N SER A 76 -12.81 -1.11 -14.06
CA SER A 76 -13.08 -2.01 -15.18
C SER A 76 -12.66 -3.43 -14.83
N PRO A 77 -13.50 -4.45 -15.11
CA PRO A 77 -13.16 -5.84 -14.82
C PRO A 77 -11.83 -6.24 -15.48
N PRO A 78 -10.87 -6.80 -14.71
CA PRO A 78 -9.57 -7.17 -15.25
C PRO A 78 -9.63 -8.40 -16.17
N CYS A 79 -10.62 -9.26 -15.96
CA CYS A 79 -10.89 -10.46 -16.76
C CYS A 79 -12.35 -10.88 -16.56
N ARG A 80 -12.79 -11.95 -17.27
CA ARG A 80 -14.16 -12.44 -17.21
C ARG A 80 -14.53 -13.03 -15.86
N ASP A 81 -13.60 -13.77 -15.27
CA ASP A 81 -13.74 -14.41 -13.96
C ASP A 81 -12.86 -13.70 -12.95
N TRP A 82 -13.45 -12.80 -12.16
CA TRP A 82 -12.72 -12.07 -11.13
C TRP A 82 -13.54 -11.92 -9.86
N SER A 83 -12.85 -11.76 -8.73
CA SER A 83 -13.48 -11.57 -7.43
C SER A 83 -12.68 -10.62 -6.54
N VAL A 84 -13.36 -10.05 -5.55
CA VAL A 84 -12.76 -9.23 -4.49
C VAL A 84 -12.99 -9.95 -3.18
N LEU A 85 -11.89 -10.21 -2.47
CA LEU A 85 -11.89 -10.88 -1.18
C LEU A 85 -11.29 -9.95 -0.13
N VAL A 86 -12.12 -9.47 0.80
CA VAL A 86 -11.64 -8.78 1.99
C VAL A 86 -11.35 -9.82 3.06
N VAL A 87 -10.15 -9.76 3.63
CA VAL A 87 -9.70 -10.65 4.71
C VAL A 87 -9.49 -9.80 5.96
N ASP A 88 -10.41 -9.90 6.91
CA ASP A 88 -10.36 -9.17 8.17
C ASP A 88 -9.45 -9.90 9.18
N ASP A 89 -8.43 -9.21 9.68
CA ASP A 89 -7.48 -9.74 10.67
C ASP A 89 -7.90 -9.35 12.10
N ASP A 90 -9.13 -9.68 12.48
CA ASP A 90 -9.69 -9.45 13.81
C ASP A 90 -9.84 -7.95 14.17
N SER A 91 -10.44 -7.18 13.27
CA SER A 91 -10.74 -5.76 13.51
C SER A 91 -11.73 -5.57 14.67
N THR A 92 -11.50 -4.53 15.45
CA THR A 92 -12.31 -4.16 16.62
C THR A 92 -13.14 -2.88 16.42
N ASP A 93 -12.99 -2.28 15.24
CA ASP A 93 -13.73 -1.08 14.81
C ASP A 93 -14.81 -1.42 13.76
N ALA A 94 -15.39 -0.43 13.10
CA ALA A 94 -16.41 -0.61 12.07
C ALA A 94 -15.87 -1.08 10.70
N THR A 95 -14.69 -1.70 10.64
CA THR A 95 -14.07 -2.15 9.36
C THR A 95 -14.94 -3.15 8.62
N VAL A 96 -15.45 -4.16 9.34
CA VAL A 96 -16.25 -5.25 8.75
C VAL A 96 -17.57 -4.71 8.21
N GLU A 97 -18.27 -3.92 9.01
CA GLU A 97 -19.55 -3.30 8.65
C GLU A 97 -19.41 -2.42 7.40
N ASN A 98 -18.38 -1.57 7.37
CA ASN A 98 -18.11 -0.67 6.25
C ASN A 98 -17.72 -1.43 4.98
N ALA A 99 -16.94 -2.51 5.09
CA ALA A 99 -16.59 -3.37 3.96
C ALA A 99 -17.83 -4.07 3.37
N ILE A 100 -18.71 -4.59 4.23
CA ILE A 100 -19.98 -5.21 3.81
C ILE A 100 -20.88 -4.17 3.15
N ALA A 101 -21.01 -2.97 3.72
CA ALA A 101 -21.82 -1.91 3.14
C ALA A 101 -21.36 -1.54 1.74
N ALA A 102 -20.04 -1.47 1.51
CA ALA A 102 -19.46 -1.16 0.21
C ALA A 102 -19.59 -2.29 -0.83
N GLY A 103 -19.56 -3.56 -0.38
CA GLY A 103 -19.38 -4.71 -1.28
C GLY A 103 -20.60 -5.59 -1.48
N SER A 104 -21.59 -5.59 -0.57
CA SER A 104 -22.67 -6.58 -0.53
C SER A 104 -23.56 -6.63 -1.78
N SER A 105 -23.62 -5.56 -2.55
CA SER A 105 -24.38 -5.53 -3.83
C SER A 105 -23.65 -6.19 -5.00
N ALA A 106 -22.33 -6.44 -4.87
CA ALA A 106 -21.52 -7.01 -5.93
C ALA A 106 -21.44 -8.54 -5.81
N PRO A 107 -21.84 -9.32 -6.83
CA PRO A 107 -21.89 -10.79 -6.74
C PRO A 107 -20.51 -11.44 -6.60
N HIS A 108 -19.46 -10.71 -6.96
CA HIS A 108 -18.07 -11.17 -6.89
C HIS A 108 -17.32 -10.65 -5.65
N PHE A 109 -18.02 -10.02 -4.71
CA PHE A 109 -17.47 -9.60 -3.42
C PHE A 109 -17.63 -10.69 -2.36
N ARG A 110 -16.58 -10.88 -1.56
CA ARG A 110 -16.57 -11.76 -0.38
C ARG A 110 -15.80 -11.10 0.75
N LEU A 111 -16.22 -11.40 1.99
CA LEU A 111 -15.49 -11.04 3.20
C LEU A 111 -15.32 -12.30 4.04
N ILE A 112 -14.12 -12.54 4.54
CA ILE A 112 -13.79 -13.61 5.48
C ILE A 112 -12.96 -13.06 6.63
N GLN A 113 -12.97 -13.75 7.76
CA GLN A 113 -12.04 -13.51 8.85
C GLN A 113 -10.80 -14.39 8.69
N ALA A 114 -9.61 -13.82 8.95
CA ALA A 114 -8.34 -14.53 8.83
C ALA A 114 -8.19 -15.68 9.83
N GLY A 115 -8.95 -15.66 10.93
CA GLY A 115 -8.87 -16.64 11.99
C GLY A 115 -7.65 -16.44 12.91
N PRO A 116 -7.46 -17.33 13.89
CA PRO A 116 -6.37 -17.21 14.86
C PRO A 116 -5.01 -17.48 14.22
N ARG A 117 -4.03 -16.64 14.53
CA ARG A 117 -2.65 -16.79 14.03
C ARG A 117 -1.98 -18.03 14.66
N PRO A 118 -1.22 -18.82 13.89
CA PRO A 118 -0.44 -19.93 14.44
C PRO A 118 0.57 -19.45 15.47
N VAL A 119 0.60 -20.09 16.64
CA VAL A 119 1.39 -19.66 17.81
C VAL A 119 2.90 -19.72 17.58
N ASN A 120 3.36 -20.55 16.65
CA ASN A 120 4.79 -20.83 16.43
C ASN A 120 5.37 -20.14 15.18
N GLU A 121 4.60 -19.31 14.49
CA GLU A 121 5.04 -18.64 13.28
C GLU A 121 5.07 -17.12 13.45
N ARG A 122 6.14 -16.51 12.95
CA ARG A 122 6.27 -15.04 12.94
C ARG A 122 5.57 -14.46 11.72
N TRP A 123 4.26 -14.29 11.83
CA TRP A 123 3.49 -13.57 10.83
C TRP A 123 3.50 -12.07 11.15
N VAL A 124 3.68 -11.27 10.12
CA VAL A 124 3.63 -9.81 10.24
C VAL A 124 2.38 -9.33 9.50
N GLY A 125 1.37 -8.88 10.27
CA GLY A 125 0.20 -8.17 9.76
C GLY A 125 -0.40 -8.75 8.46
N LYS A 126 -0.24 -8.01 7.38
CA LYS A 126 -0.79 -8.35 6.05
C LYS A 126 -0.39 -9.71 5.51
N ASN A 127 0.75 -10.27 5.91
CA ASN A 127 1.19 -11.58 5.41
C ASN A 127 0.30 -12.72 5.91
N TRP A 128 -0.24 -12.61 7.13
CA TRP A 128 -1.17 -13.60 7.67
C TRP A 128 -2.50 -13.57 6.92
N ALA A 129 -3.07 -12.39 6.72
CA ALA A 129 -4.35 -12.23 6.04
C ALA A 129 -4.31 -12.64 4.55
N CYS A 130 -3.12 -12.77 3.96
CA CYS A 130 -2.93 -13.18 2.57
C CYS A 130 -2.41 -14.63 2.42
N SER A 131 -2.23 -15.37 3.52
CA SER A 131 -1.78 -16.76 3.48
C SER A 131 -2.97 -17.72 3.43
#